data_2ac9396691810a4f6a1e9f28b06ff644
#
_entry.id   2ac9396691810a4f6a1e9f28b06ff644
#
_cell.length_a   1.000
_cell.length_b   1.000
_cell.length_c   1.000
_cell.angle_alpha   90.00
_cell.angle_beta   90.00
_cell.angle_gamma   90.00
#
_symmetry.space_group_name_H-M   'P 1'
#
loop_
_entity.id
_entity.type
_entity.pdbx_description
1 polymer ?
#
loop_
_entity_poly.entity_id
_entity_poly.type
_entity_poly.pdbx_seq_one_letter_code
_entity_poly.pdbx_strand_id
1 'polypeptide(L)'
;MTTAQQLAMKGCHNFRAGIWKPRTKPGGFEGNGEKALPWLQRVKKETGMLVSTEVATPEHVELALKYDIDILWVGARTSANPFAMQALADSLQGVDVPVFVKNPVNPDLELWIGALERINQAGVKRLGAIHRGFSSYDKKIYRNMPMWQIPIELKRRIPSLPIICDPSHIGGRRELIAPLCQQAMDLGFEGLIVESHCSPDEAWSDAKQQVTPDVLDYILSLLVIRDEKTTVEGIQTLRKQIDELDNELMNLLAKRMRVCREIGQYKKEHNMTVLQTNRYNEILEKRGAQGALCGLSAKSVASIFEEIHEESVRQQLEIINQ
;
A
#
# COMPACT_ATOMS: atom_id res chain seq x y z
N MET A 1 6.52 -28.31 7.37
CA MET A 1 5.65 -28.78 8.47
C MET A 1 5.95 -28.10 9.80
N THR A 2 7.18 -28.11 10.31
CA THR A 2 7.53 -27.53 11.64
C THR A 2 7.00 -26.12 11.84
N THR A 3 7.26 -25.19 10.90
CA THR A 3 6.72 -23.82 10.97
C THR A 3 5.20 -23.78 11.03
N ALA A 4 4.51 -24.59 10.21
CA ALA A 4 3.05 -24.63 10.19
C ALA A 4 2.47 -25.13 11.53
N GLN A 5 3.05 -26.20 12.08
CA GLN A 5 2.63 -26.75 13.38
C GLN A 5 2.84 -25.73 14.52
N GLN A 6 3.99 -25.05 14.55
CA GLN A 6 4.27 -24.01 15.54
C GLN A 6 3.29 -22.82 15.42
N LEU A 7 2.97 -22.38 14.19
CA LEU A 7 1.99 -21.32 13.96
C LEU A 7 0.58 -21.74 14.38
N ALA A 8 0.16 -22.98 14.08
CA ALA A 8 -1.12 -23.51 14.52
C ALA A 8 -1.25 -23.53 16.06
N MET A 9 -0.20 -23.94 16.79
CA MET A 9 -0.15 -23.90 18.26
C MET A 9 -0.26 -22.49 18.83
N LYS A 10 0.11 -21.46 18.05
CA LYS A 10 -0.04 -20.03 18.40
C LYS A 10 -1.39 -19.44 17.97
N GLY A 11 -2.33 -20.26 17.53
CA GLY A 11 -3.66 -19.83 17.15
C GLY A 11 -3.75 -19.18 15.76
N CYS A 12 -2.75 -19.34 14.89
CA CYS A 12 -2.86 -18.90 13.51
C CYS A 12 -3.86 -19.80 12.77
N HIS A 13 -4.78 -19.18 12.03
CA HIS A 13 -5.80 -19.89 11.26
C HIS A 13 -5.50 -19.97 9.77
N ASN A 14 -4.58 -19.18 9.26
CA ASN A 14 -4.22 -19.11 7.86
C ASN A 14 -2.72 -19.32 7.68
N PHE A 15 -2.35 -20.22 6.76
CA PHE A 15 -0.97 -20.50 6.40
C PHE A 15 -0.73 -20.21 4.92
N ARG A 16 0.33 -19.46 4.66
CA ARG A 16 0.74 -19.12 3.30
C ARG A 16 2.10 -19.71 2.97
N ALA A 17 2.24 -20.34 1.80
CA ALA A 17 3.55 -20.71 1.28
C ALA A 17 3.76 -20.20 -0.15
N GLY A 18 4.99 -19.78 -0.44
CA GLY A 18 5.39 -19.36 -1.78
C GLY A 18 5.73 -20.58 -2.64
N ILE A 19 4.74 -21.12 -3.34
CA ILE A 19 4.88 -22.24 -4.26
C ILE A 19 5.61 -21.80 -5.53
N TRP A 20 5.18 -20.68 -6.10
CA TRP A 20 5.79 -20.01 -7.23
C TRP A 20 6.28 -18.62 -6.76
N LYS A 21 7.55 -18.33 -7.05
CA LYS A 21 8.17 -17.06 -6.62
C LYS A 21 8.79 -16.32 -7.80
N PRO A 22 8.08 -15.38 -8.42
CA PRO A 22 8.67 -14.58 -9.50
C PRO A 22 9.82 -13.74 -8.94
N ARG A 23 11.00 -13.87 -9.52
CA ARG A 23 12.21 -13.15 -9.08
C ARG A 23 12.55 -12.01 -10.03
N THR A 24 13.05 -10.91 -9.46
CA THR A 24 13.52 -9.76 -10.25
C THR A 24 14.82 -10.09 -11.00
N LYS A 25 15.67 -10.95 -10.41
CA LYS A 25 16.93 -11.40 -11.00
C LYS A 25 16.91 -12.91 -11.16
N PRO A 26 17.46 -13.46 -12.26
CA PRO A 26 17.59 -14.90 -12.43
C PRO A 26 18.54 -15.48 -11.37
N GLY A 27 18.45 -16.79 -11.15
CA GLY A 27 19.34 -17.53 -10.24
C GLY A 27 18.92 -17.53 -8.76
N GLY A 28 17.80 -16.90 -8.40
CA GLY A 28 17.20 -17.03 -7.06
C GLY A 28 16.28 -18.25 -6.94
N PHE A 29 15.89 -18.61 -5.71
CA PHE A 29 14.89 -19.66 -5.49
C PHE A 29 13.53 -19.24 -6.02
N GLU A 30 13.02 -19.91 -7.04
CA GLU A 30 11.77 -19.59 -7.74
C GLU A 30 10.55 -20.37 -7.22
N GLY A 31 10.74 -21.14 -6.16
CA GLY A 31 9.72 -22.03 -5.59
C GLY A 31 9.86 -23.46 -6.10
N ASN A 32 9.09 -24.38 -5.51
CA ASN A 32 9.07 -25.78 -5.89
C ASN A 32 7.96 -26.14 -6.89
N GLY A 33 7.15 -25.16 -7.25
CA GLY A 33 6.04 -25.35 -8.18
C GLY A 33 5.01 -26.36 -7.67
N GLU A 34 4.38 -27.09 -8.59
CA GLU A 34 3.34 -28.08 -8.30
C GLU A 34 3.77 -29.13 -7.25
N LYS A 35 5.05 -29.48 -7.20
CA LYS A 35 5.58 -30.46 -6.22
C LYS A 35 5.34 -30.05 -4.76
N ALA A 36 5.13 -28.77 -4.48
CA ALA A 36 4.90 -28.27 -3.13
C ALA A 36 3.41 -28.18 -2.76
N LEU A 37 2.48 -28.29 -3.71
CA LEU A 37 1.05 -28.27 -3.42
C LEU A 37 0.59 -29.39 -2.48
N PRO A 38 1.06 -30.65 -2.61
CA PRO A 38 0.78 -31.69 -1.62
C PRO A 38 1.24 -31.35 -0.20
N TRP A 39 2.30 -30.55 -0.05
CA TRP A 39 2.74 -30.08 1.27
C TRP A 39 1.74 -29.15 1.92
N LEU A 40 1.10 -28.27 1.14
CA LEU A 40 0.02 -27.40 1.62
C LEU A 40 -1.22 -28.20 2.02
N GLN A 41 -1.62 -29.20 1.21
CA GLN A 41 -2.70 -30.12 1.59
C GLN A 41 -2.40 -30.84 2.91
N ARG A 42 -1.14 -31.24 3.10
CA ARG A 42 -0.70 -31.85 4.34
C ARG A 42 -0.78 -30.87 5.51
N VAL A 43 -0.38 -29.60 5.33
CA VAL A 43 -0.54 -28.56 6.35
C VAL A 43 -2.01 -28.42 6.73
N LYS A 44 -2.91 -28.25 5.75
CA LYS A 44 -4.36 -28.16 5.97
C LYS A 44 -4.89 -29.35 6.77
N LYS A 45 -4.53 -30.57 6.36
CA LYS A 45 -4.99 -31.80 7.02
C LYS A 45 -4.46 -31.97 8.45
N GLU A 46 -3.19 -31.65 8.71
CA GLU A 46 -2.57 -31.90 10.01
C GLU A 46 -2.79 -30.75 11.02
N THR A 47 -3.03 -29.54 10.54
CA THR A 47 -3.16 -28.35 11.43
C THR A 47 -4.56 -27.74 11.48
N GLY A 48 -5.41 -28.05 10.51
CA GLY A 48 -6.72 -27.42 10.35
C GLY A 48 -6.69 -25.97 9.85
N MET A 49 -5.49 -25.42 9.54
CA MET A 49 -5.37 -24.08 8.99
C MET A 49 -5.84 -24.04 7.54
N LEU A 50 -6.45 -22.92 7.14
CA LEU A 50 -6.65 -22.60 5.73
C LEU A 50 -5.30 -22.35 5.06
N VAL A 51 -5.16 -22.82 3.84
CA VAL A 51 -3.89 -22.70 3.09
C VAL A 51 -4.03 -21.76 1.90
N SER A 52 -2.99 -20.97 1.65
CA SER A 52 -3.00 -20.01 0.56
C SER A 52 -1.68 -20.00 -0.23
N THR A 53 -1.77 -19.62 -1.51
CA THR A 53 -0.60 -19.47 -2.36
C THR A 53 -0.77 -18.34 -3.39
N GLU A 54 0.37 -17.88 -3.94
CA GLU A 54 0.41 -16.96 -5.07
C GLU A 54 -0.02 -17.67 -6.35
N VAL A 55 -0.80 -16.99 -7.18
CA VAL A 55 -1.09 -17.38 -8.55
C VAL A 55 -0.70 -16.23 -9.51
N ALA A 56 -0.13 -16.58 -10.65
CA ALA A 56 0.34 -15.64 -11.65
C ALA A 56 -0.09 -15.98 -13.07
N THR A 57 -0.59 -17.19 -13.29
CA THR A 57 -1.06 -17.70 -14.59
C THR A 57 -2.33 -18.52 -14.40
N PRO A 58 -3.15 -18.74 -15.46
CA PRO A 58 -4.29 -19.64 -15.42
C PRO A 58 -3.95 -21.05 -14.92
N GLU A 59 -2.80 -21.61 -15.33
CA GLU A 59 -2.35 -22.94 -14.89
C GLU A 59 -2.11 -22.98 -13.38
N HIS A 60 -1.63 -21.87 -12.78
CA HIS A 60 -1.47 -21.79 -11.33
C HIS A 60 -2.83 -21.82 -10.62
N VAL A 61 -3.85 -21.19 -11.19
CA VAL A 61 -5.23 -21.25 -10.66
C VAL A 61 -5.77 -22.66 -10.73
N GLU A 62 -5.69 -23.33 -11.90
CA GLU A 62 -6.16 -24.71 -12.08
C GLU A 62 -5.50 -25.67 -11.10
N LEU A 63 -4.18 -25.59 -10.97
CA LEU A 63 -3.42 -26.44 -10.03
C LEU A 63 -3.80 -26.13 -8.57
N ALA A 64 -3.92 -24.86 -8.19
CA ALA A 64 -4.31 -24.50 -6.83
C ALA A 64 -5.71 -25.05 -6.48
N LEU A 65 -6.66 -24.95 -7.39
CA LEU A 65 -8.02 -25.50 -7.22
C LEU A 65 -8.02 -27.03 -7.17
N LYS A 66 -7.26 -27.69 -8.05
CA LYS A 66 -7.08 -29.16 -8.05
C LYS A 66 -6.55 -29.68 -6.72
N TYR A 67 -5.67 -28.94 -6.07
CA TYR A 67 -5.09 -29.29 -4.79
C TYR A 67 -5.82 -28.68 -3.57
N ASP A 68 -7.05 -28.20 -3.75
CA ASP A 68 -7.94 -27.71 -2.70
C ASP A 68 -7.30 -26.59 -1.84
N ILE A 69 -6.66 -25.64 -2.51
CA ILE A 69 -6.12 -24.42 -1.87
C ILE A 69 -7.29 -23.46 -1.54
N ASP A 70 -7.37 -23.01 -0.29
CA ASP A 70 -8.52 -22.27 0.23
C ASP A 70 -8.55 -20.79 -0.20
N ILE A 71 -7.38 -20.18 -0.39
CA ILE A 71 -7.25 -18.75 -0.66
C ILE A 71 -6.18 -18.53 -1.73
N LEU A 72 -6.48 -17.72 -2.73
CA LEU A 72 -5.52 -17.33 -3.76
C LEU A 72 -5.10 -15.87 -3.59
N TRP A 73 -3.89 -15.56 -3.95
CA TRP A 73 -3.48 -14.16 -4.01
C TRP A 73 -2.58 -13.89 -5.21
N VAL A 74 -2.75 -12.68 -5.77
CA VAL A 74 -2.02 -12.21 -6.96
C VAL A 74 -0.85 -11.35 -6.53
N GLY A 75 0.35 -11.67 -7.01
CA GLY A 75 1.57 -10.97 -6.67
C GLY A 75 1.69 -9.57 -7.30
N ALA A 76 2.52 -8.72 -6.71
CA ALA A 76 2.71 -7.33 -7.11
C ALA A 76 3.24 -7.14 -8.55
N ARG A 77 3.95 -8.13 -9.10
CA ARG A 77 4.43 -8.09 -10.49
C ARG A 77 3.34 -8.46 -11.48
N THR A 78 2.48 -9.38 -11.09
CA THR A 78 1.33 -9.81 -11.88
C THR A 78 0.25 -8.73 -11.89
N SER A 79 -0.07 -8.13 -10.73
CA SER A 79 -1.06 -7.07 -10.63
C SER A 79 -0.68 -5.79 -11.38
N ALA A 80 0.62 -5.61 -11.69
CA ALA A 80 1.10 -4.52 -12.53
C ALA A 80 0.90 -4.76 -14.04
N ASN A 81 0.40 -5.94 -14.45
CA ASN A 81 0.24 -6.29 -15.86
C ASN A 81 -1.24 -6.56 -16.18
N PRO A 82 -1.93 -5.65 -16.91
CA PRO A 82 -3.34 -5.80 -17.23
C PRO A 82 -3.68 -7.07 -18.04
N PHE A 83 -2.79 -7.54 -18.91
CA PHE A 83 -3.01 -8.78 -19.69
C PHE A 83 -2.96 -10.01 -18.78
N ALA A 84 -1.96 -10.08 -17.89
CA ALA A 84 -1.89 -11.17 -16.92
C ALA A 84 -3.09 -11.16 -15.95
N MET A 85 -3.53 -9.97 -15.52
CA MET A 85 -4.71 -9.82 -14.67
C MET A 85 -5.98 -10.25 -15.38
N GLN A 86 -6.12 -9.95 -16.69
CA GLN A 86 -7.28 -10.42 -17.46
C GLN A 86 -7.29 -11.94 -17.62
N ALA A 87 -6.14 -12.54 -17.95
CA ALA A 87 -6.03 -14.00 -18.07
C ALA A 87 -6.36 -14.72 -16.74
N LEU A 88 -5.93 -14.16 -15.61
CA LEU A 88 -6.30 -14.67 -14.28
C LEU A 88 -7.80 -14.49 -14.01
N ALA A 89 -8.37 -13.34 -14.32
CA ALA A 89 -9.79 -13.06 -14.15
C ALA A 89 -10.63 -14.07 -14.95
N ASP A 90 -10.27 -14.33 -16.20
CA ASP A 90 -10.95 -15.30 -17.05
C ASP A 90 -10.92 -16.73 -16.46
N SER A 91 -9.78 -17.13 -15.87
CA SER A 91 -9.62 -18.45 -15.23
C SER A 91 -10.36 -18.58 -13.88
N LEU A 92 -10.77 -17.45 -13.29
CA LEU A 92 -11.50 -17.41 -12.02
C LEU A 92 -13.03 -17.33 -12.19
N GLN A 93 -13.54 -17.29 -13.43
CA GLN A 93 -14.97 -17.27 -13.68
C GLN A 93 -15.66 -18.53 -13.13
N GLY A 94 -16.68 -18.31 -12.30
CA GLY A 94 -17.43 -19.40 -11.66
C GLY A 94 -16.72 -20.09 -10.50
N VAL A 95 -15.55 -19.59 -10.09
CA VAL A 95 -14.77 -20.13 -8.96
C VAL A 95 -15.15 -19.41 -7.67
N ASP A 96 -15.52 -20.14 -6.62
CA ASP A 96 -15.86 -19.58 -5.30
C ASP A 96 -14.69 -19.75 -4.31
N VAL A 97 -13.62 -19.01 -4.52
CA VAL A 97 -12.48 -18.89 -3.58
C VAL A 97 -12.20 -17.43 -3.27
N PRO A 98 -11.74 -17.08 -2.06
CA PRO A 98 -11.25 -15.75 -1.77
C PRO A 98 -10.00 -15.45 -2.59
N VAL A 99 -9.95 -14.24 -3.15
CA VAL A 99 -8.80 -13.77 -3.92
C VAL A 99 -8.31 -12.45 -3.35
N PHE A 100 -7.03 -12.36 -3.04
CA PHE A 100 -6.38 -11.12 -2.64
C PHE A 100 -5.46 -10.62 -3.74
N VAL A 101 -5.46 -9.31 -3.98
CA VAL A 101 -4.60 -8.68 -4.99
C VAL A 101 -3.59 -7.75 -4.30
N LYS A 102 -2.29 -8.06 -4.42
CA LYS A 102 -1.24 -7.15 -3.95
C LYS A 102 -1.21 -5.88 -4.80
N ASN A 103 -0.88 -4.75 -4.16
CA ASN A 103 -0.61 -3.53 -4.92
C ASN A 103 0.50 -3.75 -5.95
N PRO A 104 0.44 -3.07 -7.12
CA PRO A 104 1.51 -3.07 -8.10
C PRO A 104 2.86 -2.66 -7.50
N VAL A 105 3.95 -3.06 -8.14
CA VAL A 105 5.29 -2.66 -7.70
C VAL A 105 5.44 -1.13 -7.75
N ASN A 106 4.91 -0.49 -8.79
CA ASN A 106 4.90 0.97 -8.93
C ASN A 106 3.78 1.61 -8.11
N PRO A 107 3.96 2.84 -7.63
CA PRO A 107 2.96 3.57 -6.85
C PRO A 107 1.84 4.13 -7.76
N ASP A 108 0.99 3.25 -8.25
CA ASP A 108 -0.11 3.53 -9.17
C ASP A 108 -1.40 2.95 -8.60
N LEU A 109 -2.28 3.84 -8.11
CA LEU A 109 -3.55 3.46 -7.52
C LEU A 109 -4.55 2.97 -8.57
N GLU A 110 -4.60 3.62 -9.75
CA GLU A 110 -5.55 3.26 -10.80
C GLU A 110 -5.24 1.86 -11.36
N LEU A 111 -3.95 1.54 -11.48
CA LEU A 111 -3.52 0.20 -11.88
C LEU A 111 -3.93 -0.86 -10.86
N TRP A 112 -3.87 -0.53 -9.55
CA TRP A 112 -4.30 -1.44 -8.49
C TRP A 112 -5.82 -1.63 -8.50
N ILE A 113 -6.58 -0.55 -8.63
CA ILE A 113 -8.05 -0.60 -8.75
C ILE A 113 -8.44 -1.40 -9.99
N GLY A 114 -7.83 -1.13 -11.14
CA GLY A 114 -8.11 -1.88 -12.37
C GLY A 114 -7.82 -3.39 -12.26
N ALA A 115 -6.79 -3.78 -11.49
CA ALA A 115 -6.52 -5.19 -11.20
C ALA A 115 -7.64 -5.82 -10.33
N LEU A 116 -8.09 -5.11 -9.29
CA LEU A 116 -9.19 -5.53 -8.42
C LEU A 116 -10.52 -5.63 -9.20
N GLU A 117 -10.81 -4.65 -10.05
CA GLU A 117 -12.03 -4.62 -10.87
C GLU A 117 -12.12 -5.79 -11.83
N ARG A 118 -11.03 -6.20 -12.49
CA ARG A 118 -11.02 -7.37 -13.38
C ARG A 118 -11.41 -8.64 -12.62
N ILE A 119 -10.86 -8.86 -11.44
CA ILE A 119 -11.19 -10.01 -10.60
C ILE A 119 -12.64 -9.95 -10.12
N ASN A 120 -13.12 -8.76 -9.74
CA ASN A 120 -14.52 -8.56 -9.35
C ASN A 120 -15.50 -8.83 -10.50
N GLN A 121 -15.19 -8.35 -11.72
CA GLN A 121 -15.99 -8.56 -12.92
C GLN A 121 -16.04 -10.04 -13.36
N ALA A 122 -15.01 -10.81 -13.04
CA ALA A 122 -15.04 -12.27 -13.22
C ALA A 122 -16.00 -13.01 -12.27
N GLY A 123 -16.62 -12.28 -11.32
CA GLY A 123 -17.61 -12.82 -10.39
C GLY A 123 -17.06 -13.28 -9.05
N VAL A 124 -15.78 -13.00 -8.74
CA VAL A 124 -15.19 -13.30 -7.44
C VAL A 124 -15.80 -12.39 -6.38
N LYS A 125 -16.58 -12.96 -5.46
CA LYS A 125 -17.33 -12.23 -4.42
C LYS A 125 -16.48 -11.91 -3.19
N ARG A 126 -15.51 -12.78 -2.86
CA ARG A 126 -14.64 -12.65 -1.69
C ARG A 126 -13.29 -12.08 -2.15
N LEU A 127 -13.25 -10.76 -2.36
CA LEU A 127 -12.10 -10.03 -2.86
C LEU A 127 -11.49 -9.18 -1.74
N GLY A 128 -10.15 -9.11 -1.69
CA GLY A 128 -9.40 -8.25 -0.78
C GLY A 128 -8.12 -7.71 -1.42
N ALA A 129 -7.53 -6.72 -0.77
CA ALA A 129 -6.29 -6.10 -1.20
C ALA A 129 -5.16 -6.41 -0.22
N ILE A 130 -3.91 -6.52 -0.71
CA ILE A 130 -2.72 -6.64 0.13
C ILE A 130 -1.79 -5.48 -0.16
N HIS A 131 -1.53 -4.66 0.85
CA HIS A 131 -0.55 -3.59 0.79
C HIS A 131 0.82 -4.11 1.21
N ARG A 132 1.80 -4.09 0.27
CA ARG A 132 3.17 -4.57 0.49
C ARG A 132 4.25 -3.49 0.28
N GLY A 133 3.84 -2.21 0.17
CA GLY A 133 4.69 -1.11 -0.20
C GLY A 133 5.00 -1.06 -1.71
N PHE A 134 5.64 0.02 -2.12
CA PHE A 134 5.93 0.34 -3.52
C PHE A 134 7.44 0.46 -3.75
N SER A 135 7.88 0.22 -4.97
CA SER A 135 9.26 0.49 -5.36
C SER A 135 9.55 1.98 -5.28
N SER A 136 10.74 2.30 -4.78
CA SER A 136 11.26 3.67 -4.76
C SER A 136 12.75 3.64 -5.09
N TYR A 137 13.24 4.70 -5.72
CA TYR A 137 14.66 4.87 -5.95
C TYR A 137 15.42 5.06 -4.60
N ASP A 138 14.81 5.80 -3.67
CA ASP A 138 15.38 6.03 -2.32
C ASP A 138 14.98 4.90 -1.36
N LYS A 139 15.94 4.00 -1.08
CA LYS A 139 15.76 2.80 -0.23
C LYS A 139 16.53 2.91 1.10
N LYS A 140 16.42 4.00 1.82
CA LYS A 140 17.21 4.19 3.06
C LYS A 140 16.72 3.33 4.23
N ILE A 141 15.41 3.28 4.46
CA ILE A 141 14.82 2.62 5.62
C ILE A 141 14.06 1.35 5.22
N TYR A 142 13.18 1.43 4.26
CA TYR A 142 12.29 0.36 3.83
C TYR A 142 12.81 -0.36 2.59
N ARG A 143 12.51 -1.65 2.48
CA ARG A 143 12.72 -2.41 1.23
C ARG A 143 11.78 -1.90 0.12
N ASN A 144 10.53 -1.64 0.50
CA ASN A 144 9.52 -1.00 -0.35
C ASN A 144 8.86 0.11 0.45
N MET A 145 8.77 1.30 -0.12
CA MET A 145 8.19 2.46 0.57
C MET A 145 6.70 2.21 0.86
N PRO A 146 6.24 2.41 2.08
CA PRO A 146 4.84 2.15 2.43
C PRO A 146 3.87 3.06 1.68
N MET A 147 4.21 4.34 1.43
CA MET A 147 3.32 5.31 0.75
C MET A 147 1.86 5.16 1.18
N TRP A 148 1.61 5.26 2.49
CA TRP A 148 0.32 4.97 3.12
C TRP A 148 -0.88 5.71 2.51
N GLN A 149 -0.65 6.85 1.85
CA GLN A 149 -1.71 7.61 1.19
C GLN A 149 -2.41 6.80 0.08
N ILE A 150 -1.68 5.90 -0.59
CA ILE A 150 -2.27 5.08 -1.67
C ILE A 150 -3.28 4.07 -1.13
N PRO A 151 -2.98 3.20 -0.16
CA PRO A 151 -3.98 2.30 0.41
C PRO A 151 -5.07 3.04 1.22
N ILE A 152 -4.79 4.18 1.83
CA ILE A 152 -5.81 5.04 2.44
C ILE A 152 -6.80 5.53 1.38
N GLU A 153 -6.32 6.01 0.24
CA GLU A 153 -7.17 6.45 -0.86
C GLU A 153 -7.94 5.28 -1.50
N LEU A 154 -7.34 4.08 -1.59
CA LEU A 154 -8.06 2.87 -1.99
C LEU A 154 -9.24 2.59 -1.03
N LYS A 155 -8.99 2.64 0.28
CA LYS A 155 -10.02 2.43 1.31
C LYS A 155 -11.13 3.48 1.23
N ARG A 156 -10.76 4.75 0.97
CA ARG A 156 -11.72 5.85 0.79
C ARG A 156 -12.64 5.61 -0.42
N ARG A 157 -12.09 5.14 -1.56
CA ARG A 157 -12.85 4.86 -2.79
C ARG A 157 -13.69 3.59 -2.70
N ILE A 158 -13.18 2.56 -2.02
CA ILE A 158 -13.84 1.25 -1.88
C ILE A 158 -13.87 0.85 -0.39
N PRO A 159 -14.73 1.49 0.43
CA PRO A 159 -14.75 1.30 1.89
C PRO A 159 -15.03 -0.14 2.35
N SER A 160 -15.72 -0.93 1.54
CA SER A 160 -16.06 -2.33 1.83
C SER A 160 -14.93 -3.31 1.51
N LEU A 161 -13.88 -2.89 0.81
CA LEU A 161 -12.76 -3.75 0.44
C LEU A 161 -11.84 -3.97 1.64
N PRO A 162 -11.65 -5.21 2.11
CA PRO A 162 -10.67 -5.47 3.17
C PRO A 162 -9.23 -5.27 2.65
N ILE A 163 -8.41 -4.58 3.42
CA ILE A 163 -7.00 -4.34 3.13
C ILE A 163 -6.13 -5.03 4.18
N ILE A 164 -5.25 -5.91 3.75
CA ILE A 164 -4.26 -6.59 4.59
C ILE A 164 -2.89 -5.95 4.37
N CYS A 165 -2.13 -5.72 5.44
CA CYS A 165 -0.76 -5.23 5.34
C CYS A 165 0.24 -6.39 5.30
N ASP A 166 1.27 -6.25 4.45
CA ASP A 166 2.44 -7.14 4.38
C ASP A 166 3.69 -6.39 4.90
N PRO A 167 3.89 -6.32 6.22
CA PRO A 167 4.99 -5.58 6.83
C PRO A 167 6.35 -6.18 6.49
N SER A 168 6.42 -7.49 6.24
CA SER A 168 7.66 -8.18 5.87
C SER A 168 8.25 -7.65 4.57
N HIS A 169 7.40 -7.45 3.55
CA HIS A 169 7.85 -6.91 2.27
C HIS A 169 8.04 -5.40 2.28
N ILE A 170 7.31 -4.66 3.12
CA ILE A 170 7.54 -3.22 3.33
C ILE A 170 8.90 -3.02 4.01
N GLY A 171 9.12 -3.64 5.15
CA GLY A 171 10.32 -3.45 5.98
C GLY A 171 11.58 -4.07 5.36
N GLY A 172 11.50 -5.33 4.90
CA GLY A 172 12.63 -6.10 4.39
C GLY A 172 13.61 -6.54 5.45
N ARG A 173 13.31 -6.32 6.73
CA ARG A 173 14.11 -6.68 7.90
C ARG A 173 13.23 -6.78 9.16
N ARG A 174 13.66 -7.63 10.10
CA ARG A 174 12.86 -8.08 11.24
C ARG A 174 12.44 -6.96 12.18
N GLU A 175 13.33 -6.02 12.46
CA GLU A 175 13.12 -4.92 13.39
C GLU A 175 12.02 -3.93 12.96
N LEU A 176 11.65 -3.92 11.69
CA LEU A 176 10.57 -3.06 11.18
C LEU A 176 9.20 -3.73 11.20
N ILE A 177 9.10 -5.04 11.46
CA ILE A 177 7.83 -5.76 11.36
C ILE A 177 6.85 -5.27 12.42
N ALA A 178 7.23 -5.25 13.70
CA ALA A 178 6.36 -4.83 14.79
C ALA A 178 5.81 -3.40 14.62
N PRO A 179 6.64 -2.37 14.36
CA PRO A 179 6.12 -1.02 14.15
C PRO A 179 5.24 -0.90 12.91
N LEU A 180 5.53 -1.63 11.83
CA LEU A 180 4.68 -1.63 10.64
C LEU A 180 3.36 -2.35 10.85
N CYS A 181 3.33 -3.42 11.65
CA CYS A 181 2.09 -4.07 12.08
C CYS A 181 1.20 -3.09 12.85
N GLN A 182 1.75 -2.39 13.84
CA GLN A 182 0.99 -1.41 14.61
C GLN A 182 0.48 -0.26 13.73
N GLN A 183 1.32 0.26 12.84
CA GLN A 183 0.92 1.31 11.89
C GLN A 183 -0.26 0.89 11.00
N ALA A 184 -0.26 -0.35 10.51
CA ALA A 184 -1.37 -0.89 9.72
C ALA A 184 -2.67 -0.96 10.54
N MET A 185 -2.59 -1.41 11.81
CA MET A 185 -3.75 -1.45 12.70
C MET A 185 -4.26 -0.05 13.03
N ASP A 186 -3.37 0.91 13.26
CA ASP A 186 -3.72 2.32 13.52
C ASP A 186 -4.40 2.99 12.30
N LEU A 187 -4.13 2.50 11.08
CA LEU A 187 -4.76 2.91 9.84
C LEU A 187 -6.06 2.15 9.51
N GLY A 188 -6.52 1.28 10.40
CA GLY A 188 -7.77 0.54 10.24
C GLY A 188 -7.72 -0.56 9.18
N PHE A 189 -6.56 -1.18 8.95
CA PHE A 189 -6.47 -2.34 8.07
C PHE A 189 -7.00 -3.59 8.78
N GLU A 190 -7.66 -4.47 8.03
CA GLU A 190 -8.38 -5.62 8.56
C GLU A 190 -7.49 -6.82 8.89
N GLY A 191 -6.20 -6.78 8.54
CA GLY A 191 -5.32 -7.88 8.86
C GLY A 191 -3.87 -7.69 8.44
N LEU A 192 -3.09 -8.73 8.74
CA LEU A 192 -1.67 -8.77 8.50
C LEU A 192 -1.28 -10.06 7.78
N ILE A 193 -0.26 -9.99 6.92
CA ILE A 193 0.39 -11.15 6.32
C ILE A 193 1.89 -11.06 6.59
N VAL A 194 2.39 -11.89 7.49
CA VAL A 194 3.78 -11.82 7.99
C VAL A 194 4.55 -13.07 7.59
N GLU A 195 5.76 -12.90 7.10
CA GLU A 195 6.64 -14.03 6.79
C GLU A 195 7.26 -14.60 8.07
N SER A 196 7.04 -15.90 8.30
CA SER A 196 7.54 -16.63 9.47
C SER A 196 8.20 -17.95 9.07
N HIS A 197 9.25 -18.33 9.79
CA HIS A 197 9.98 -19.59 9.62
C HIS A 197 10.51 -20.08 10.96
N CYS A 198 10.50 -21.40 11.21
CA CYS A 198 11.02 -21.97 12.46
C CYS A 198 12.52 -21.71 12.66
N SER A 199 13.27 -21.51 11.58
CA SER A 199 14.70 -21.15 11.53
C SER A 199 14.89 -20.06 10.48
N PRO A 200 14.59 -18.79 10.74
CA PRO A 200 14.54 -17.74 9.71
C PRO A 200 15.81 -17.58 8.88
N ASP A 201 16.99 -17.79 9.48
CA ASP A 201 18.27 -17.64 8.80
C ASP A 201 18.56 -18.77 7.80
N GLU A 202 17.88 -19.91 7.94
CA GLU A 202 17.94 -21.07 7.03
C GLU A 202 16.84 -21.05 5.98
N ALA A 203 15.99 -20.03 5.96
CA ALA A 203 14.90 -19.93 5.00
C ALA A 203 15.44 -19.81 3.56
N TRP A 204 14.86 -20.56 2.64
CA TRP A 204 15.28 -20.59 1.23
C TRP A 204 15.14 -19.27 0.50
N SER A 205 14.36 -18.37 1.07
CA SER A 205 14.16 -17.02 0.50
C SER A 205 13.82 -16.01 1.58
N ASP A 206 14.18 -14.76 1.33
CA ASP A 206 13.78 -13.60 2.14
C ASP A 206 14.11 -13.72 3.65
N ALA A 207 15.15 -14.48 4.01
CA ALA A 207 15.56 -14.83 5.38
C ALA A 207 15.64 -13.60 6.33
N LYS A 208 16.15 -12.47 5.84
CA LYS A 208 16.35 -11.23 6.64
C LYS A 208 15.06 -10.61 7.19
N GLN A 209 13.92 -10.88 6.58
CA GLN A 209 12.63 -10.31 6.96
C GLN A 209 11.69 -11.32 7.63
N GLN A 210 12.10 -12.58 7.76
CA GLN A 210 11.30 -13.59 8.44
C GLN A 210 11.51 -13.56 9.95
N VAL A 211 10.45 -13.77 10.71
CA VAL A 211 10.49 -13.94 12.16
C VAL A 211 10.16 -15.38 12.54
N THR A 212 10.53 -15.81 13.77
CA THR A 212 10.06 -17.09 14.28
C THR A 212 8.57 -17.03 14.66
N PRO A 213 7.87 -18.19 14.71
CA PRO A 213 6.51 -18.25 15.23
C PRO A 213 6.33 -17.64 16.63
N ASP A 214 7.31 -17.80 17.52
CA ASP A 214 7.27 -17.20 18.86
C ASP A 214 7.40 -15.68 18.81
N VAL A 215 8.27 -15.15 17.96
CA VAL A 215 8.40 -13.69 17.77
C VAL A 215 7.14 -13.12 17.12
N LEU A 216 6.52 -13.83 16.17
CA LEU A 216 5.25 -13.41 15.59
C LEU A 216 4.14 -13.34 16.65
N ASP A 217 3.99 -14.38 17.45
CA ASP A 217 3.02 -14.45 18.56
C ASP A 217 3.22 -13.26 19.52
N TYR A 218 4.46 -13.00 19.91
CA TYR A 218 4.80 -11.87 20.75
C TYR A 218 4.43 -10.51 20.11
N ILE A 219 4.75 -10.32 18.83
CA ILE A 219 4.35 -9.09 18.10
C ILE A 219 2.83 -8.93 18.12
N LEU A 220 2.09 -9.99 17.80
CA LEU A 220 0.63 -9.95 17.74
C LEU A 220 0.01 -9.64 19.12
N SER A 221 0.59 -10.18 20.21
CA SER A 221 0.12 -9.93 21.57
C SER A 221 0.31 -8.48 22.05
N LEU A 222 1.24 -7.74 21.43
CA LEU A 222 1.50 -6.34 21.77
C LEU A 222 0.68 -5.35 20.93
N LEU A 223 -0.03 -5.80 19.88
CA LEU A 223 -0.79 -4.91 19.03
C LEU A 223 -1.96 -4.27 19.79
N VAL A 224 -2.05 -2.97 19.67
CA VAL A 224 -3.20 -2.19 20.14
C VAL A 224 -4.20 -2.08 19.00
N ILE A 225 -5.33 -2.74 19.13
CA ILE A 225 -6.43 -2.63 18.16
C ILE A 225 -7.33 -1.48 18.60
N ARG A 226 -7.52 -0.51 17.71
CA ARG A 226 -8.35 0.68 17.96
C ARG A 226 -9.68 0.56 17.23
N ASP A 227 -10.75 1.04 17.84
CA ASP A 227 -12.08 1.06 17.23
C ASP A 227 -12.33 2.42 16.54
N GLU A 228 -12.74 2.39 15.29
CA GLU A 228 -13.15 3.59 14.53
C GLU A 228 -14.44 4.23 15.09
N LYS A 229 -15.25 3.45 15.80
CA LYS A 229 -16.60 3.86 16.22
C LYS A 229 -16.63 4.59 17.57
N THR A 230 -15.51 4.73 18.26
CA THR A 230 -15.46 5.45 19.52
C THR A 230 -15.56 6.96 19.28
N THR A 231 -16.76 7.48 19.18
CA THR A 231 -17.04 8.92 19.18
C THR A 231 -16.88 9.47 20.61
N VAL A 232 -15.69 9.91 20.92
CA VAL A 232 -15.47 10.71 22.14
C VAL A 232 -15.89 12.15 21.81
N GLU A 233 -16.75 12.73 22.64
CA GLU A 233 -17.29 14.10 22.45
C GLU A 233 -16.20 15.16 22.18
N GLY A 234 -15.02 15.00 22.79
CA GLY A 234 -13.84 15.84 22.59
C GLY A 234 -13.28 15.84 21.13
N ILE A 235 -13.37 14.73 20.39
CA ILE A 235 -12.85 14.68 19.02
C ILE A 235 -13.71 15.51 18.05
N GLN A 236 -15.02 15.61 18.30
CA GLN A 236 -15.92 16.43 17.47
C GLN A 236 -15.61 17.93 17.62
N THR A 237 -15.25 18.36 18.82
CA THR A 237 -14.81 19.74 19.07
C THR A 237 -13.50 20.05 18.33
N LEU A 238 -12.52 19.12 18.37
CA LEU A 238 -11.25 19.27 17.65
C LEU A 238 -11.45 19.28 16.12
N ARG A 239 -12.35 18.44 15.60
CA ARG A 239 -12.69 18.43 14.17
C ARG A 239 -13.30 19.75 13.73
N LYS A 240 -14.21 20.34 14.52
CA LYS A 240 -14.76 21.67 14.23
C LYS A 240 -13.67 22.76 14.19
N GLN A 241 -12.70 22.72 15.10
CA GLN A 241 -11.57 23.65 15.06
C GLN A 241 -10.73 23.49 13.78
N ILE A 242 -10.52 22.24 13.31
CA ILE A 242 -9.85 22.01 12.02
C ILE A 242 -10.68 22.59 10.87
N ASP A 243 -11.99 22.35 10.84
CA ASP A 243 -12.89 22.89 9.79
C ASP A 243 -12.84 24.43 9.74
N GLU A 244 -12.76 25.10 10.90
CA GLU A 244 -12.62 26.56 10.97
C GLU A 244 -11.27 27.01 10.40
N LEU A 245 -10.16 26.33 10.76
CA LEU A 245 -8.83 26.64 10.22
C LEU A 245 -8.73 26.36 8.72
N ASP A 246 -9.36 25.29 8.23
CA ASP A 246 -9.42 24.99 6.80
C ASP A 246 -10.18 26.08 6.03
N ASN A 247 -11.26 26.61 6.59
CA ASN A 247 -11.98 27.74 6.01
C ASN A 247 -11.10 29.02 5.95
N GLU A 248 -10.33 29.29 6.99
CA GLU A 248 -9.37 30.41 6.99
C GLU A 248 -8.28 30.20 5.93
N LEU A 249 -7.73 28.99 5.81
CA LEU A 249 -6.74 28.62 4.81
C LEU A 249 -7.30 28.84 3.38
N MET A 250 -8.52 28.38 3.11
CA MET A 250 -9.19 28.60 1.81
C MET A 250 -9.35 30.10 1.50
N ASN A 251 -9.72 30.90 2.49
CA ASN A 251 -9.85 32.35 2.33
C ASN A 251 -8.49 33.01 2.03
N LEU A 252 -7.40 32.55 2.68
CA LEU A 252 -6.05 33.07 2.42
C LEU A 252 -5.55 32.67 1.02
N LEU A 253 -5.80 31.42 0.59
CA LEU A 253 -5.49 30.97 -0.76
C LEU A 253 -6.24 31.77 -1.82
N ALA A 254 -7.54 32.03 -1.63
CA ALA A 254 -8.34 32.87 -2.54
C ALA A 254 -7.80 34.29 -2.62
N LYS A 255 -7.38 34.88 -1.49
CA LYS A 255 -6.74 36.23 -1.47
C LYS A 255 -5.39 36.19 -2.23
N ARG A 256 -4.60 35.17 -2.02
CA ARG A 256 -3.31 34.99 -2.71
C ARG A 256 -3.50 34.85 -4.22
N MET A 257 -4.51 34.11 -4.67
CA MET A 257 -4.79 33.94 -6.10
C MET A 257 -5.30 35.24 -6.75
N ARG A 258 -6.00 36.10 -6.03
CA ARG A 258 -6.33 37.46 -6.54
C ARG A 258 -5.07 38.24 -6.86
N VAL A 259 -4.13 38.32 -5.93
CA VAL A 259 -2.84 38.98 -6.17
C VAL A 259 -2.06 38.35 -7.32
N CYS A 260 -2.11 37.01 -7.46
CA CYS A 260 -1.49 36.33 -8.59
C CYS A 260 -2.10 36.74 -9.94
N ARG A 261 -3.41 36.95 -10.02
CA ARG A 261 -4.07 37.47 -11.23
C ARG A 261 -3.65 38.88 -11.55
N GLU A 262 -3.55 39.76 -10.54
CA GLU A 262 -3.04 41.14 -10.70
C GLU A 262 -1.60 41.13 -11.24
N ILE A 263 -0.74 40.20 -10.73
CA ILE A 263 0.61 40.00 -11.26
C ILE A 263 0.54 39.51 -12.72
N GLY A 264 -0.36 38.60 -13.06
CA GLY A 264 -0.57 38.12 -14.42
C GLY A 264 -0.93 39.28 -15.37
N GLN A 265 -1.83 40.14 -14.98
CA GLN A 265 -2.22 41.35 -15.74
C GLN A 265 -1.01 42.28 -15.94
N TYR A 266 -0.29 42.58 -14.88
CA TYR A 266 0.91 43.41 -14.95
C TYR A 266 1.98 42.84 -15.90
N LYS A 267 2.21 41.50 -15.82
CA LYS A 267 3.17 40.80 -16.73
C LYS A 267 2.72 40.88 -18.19
N LYS A 268 1.42 40.75 -18.46
CA LYS A 268 0.86 40.91 -19.81
C LYS A 268 1.13 42.31 -20.36
N GLU A 269 0.85 43.35 -19.58
CA GLU A 269 1.05 44.76 -19.98
C GLU A 269 2.51 45.13 -20.23
N HIS A 270 3.45 44.42 -19.53
CA HIS A 270 4.88 44.69 -19.63
C HIS A 270 5.66 43.66 -20.43
N ASN A 271 5.00 42.74 -21.15
CA ASN A 271 5.60 41.65 -21.90
C ASN A 271 6.61 40.76 -21.09
N MET A 272 6.26 40.47 -19.83
CA MET A 272 7.09 39.68 -18.93
C MET A 272 6.70 38.22 -18.99
N THR A 273 7.70 37.31 -18.83
CA THR A 273 7.44 35.88 -18.72
C THR A 273 6.70 35.52 -17.43
N VAL A 274 5.81 34.53 -17.51
CA VAL A 274 5.06 34.04 -16.31
C VAL A 274 6.01 33.41 -15.31
N LEU A 275 6.85 32.48 -15.73
CA LEU A 275 7.76 31.77 -14.86
C LEU A 275 8.99 32.64 -14.53
N GLN A 276 9.25 32.81 -13.25
CA GLN A 276 10.43 33.47 -12.69
C GLN A 276 11.12 32.49 -11.72
N THR A 277 12.02 31.66 -12.24
CA THR A 277 12.64 30.54 -11.51
C THR A 277 13.34 30.97 -10.22
N ASN A 278 14.03 32.12 -10.21
CA ASN A 278 14.70 32.62 -9.01
C ASN A 278 13.69 32.92 -7.88
N ARG A 279 12.56 33.53 -8.21
CA ARG A 279 11.50 33.83 -7.25
C ARG A 279 10.84 32.56 -6.72
N TYR A 280 10.66 31.57 -7.56
CA TYR A 280 10.13 30.28 -7.16
C TYR A 280 11.03 29.56 -6.16
N ASN A 281 12.33 29.48 -6.44
CA ASN A 281 13.31 28.88 -5.53
C ASN A 281 13.35 29.61 -4.17
N GLU A 282 13.37 30.96 -4.18
CA GLU A 282 13.31 31.76 -2.96
C GLU A 282 12.09 31.43 -2.09
N ILE A 283 10.92 31.23 -2.73
CA ILE A 283 9.69 30.89 -2.01
C ILE A 283 9.84 29.52 -1.33
N LEU A 284 10.30 28.49 -2.05
CA LEU A 284 10.45 27.14 -1.51
C LEU A 284 11.45 27.12 -0.33
N GLU A 285 12.60 27.74 -0.47
CA GLU A 285 13.61 27.81 0.60
C GLU A 285 13.08 28.54 1.84
N LYS A 286 12.52 29.75 1.66
CA LYS A 286 12.01 30.57 2.77
C LYS A 286 10.86 29.89 3.49
N ARG A 287 9.93 29.28 2.75
CA ARG A 287 8.75 28.61 3.35
C ARG A 287 9.13 27.29 3.98
N GLY A 288 10.07 26.54 3.40
CA GLY A 288 10.61 25.34 4.02
C GLY A 288 11.25 25.62 5.38
N ALA A 289 12.10 26.67 5.47
CA ALA A 289 12.70 27.10 6.72
C ALA A 289 11.65 27.55 7.75
N GLN A 290 10.66 28.34 7.33
CA GLN A 290 9.56 28.79 8.18
C GLN A 290 8.72 27.62 8.69
N GLY A 291 8.41 26.64 7.83
CA GLY A 291 7.63 25.47 8.21
C GLY A 291 8.31 24.63 9.27
N ALA A 292 9.63 24.48 9.20
CA ALA A 292 10.41 23.77 10.21
C ALA A 292 10.27 24.40 11.61
N LEU A 293 10.19 25.73 11.69
CA LEU A 293 9.96 26.45 12.95
C LEU A 293 8.55 26.23 13.50
N CYS A 294 7.59 25.88 12.65
CA CYS A 294 6.22 25.58 13.02
C CYS A 294 5.97 24.08 13.25
N GLY A 295 7.00 23.24 13.28
CA GLY A 295 6.85 21.80 13.46
C GLY A 295 6.41 21.03 12.20
N LEU A 296 6.42 21.67 11.04
CA LEU A 296 6.07 21.03 9.75
C LEU A 296 7.33 20.46 9.08
N SER A 297 7.20 19.32 8.41
CA SER A 297 8.34 18.80 7.64
C SER A 297 8.63 19.70 6.42
N ALA A 298 9.89 19.97 6.15
CA ALA A 298 10.31 20.77 5.00
C ALA A 298 9.74 20.21 3.67
N LYS A 299 9.68 18.87 3.55
CA LYS A 299 9.09 18.20 2.38
C LYS A 299 7.59 18.52 2.22
N SER A 300 6.83 18.45 3.30
CA SER A 300 5.38 18.76 3.26
C SER A 300 5.14 20.20 2.86
N VAL A 301 5.92 21.14 3.44
CA VAL A 301 5.81 22.55 3.10
C VAL A 301 6.20 22.80 1.63
N ALA A 302 7.27 22.17 1.15
CA ALA A 302 7.66 22.29 -0.27
C ALA A 302 6.52 21.84 -1.19
N SER A 303 5.97 20.65 -0.97
CA SER A 303 4.86 20.12 -1.80
C SER A 303 3.64 21.05 -1.80
N ILE A 304 3.24 21.59 -0.64
CA ILE A 304 2.13 22.55 -0.57
C ILE A 304 2.41 23.81 -1.43
N PHE A 305 3.62 24.35 -1.33
CA PHE A 305 3.98 25.56 -2.08
C PHE A 305 4.25 25.31 -3.56
N GLU A 306 4.64 24.07 -3.95
CA GLU A 306 4.69 23.63 -5.34
C GLU A 306 3.30 23.65 -5.98
N GLU A 307 2.30 23.02 -5.35
CA GLU A 307 0.90 23.02 -5.81
C GLU A 307 0.31 24.44 -5.89
N ILE A 308 0.55 25.27 -4.87
CA ILE A 308 0.13 26.65 -4.86
C ILE A 308 0.80 27.45 -5.99
N HIS A 309 2.05 27.14 -6.33
CA HIS A 309 2.76 27.80 -7.42
C HIS A 309 2.22 27.37 -8.78
N GLU A 310 1.96 26.09 -8.97
CA GLU A 310 1.37 25.54 -10.19
C GLU A 310 0.01 26.21 -10.49
N GLU A 311 -0.86 26.32 -9.49
CA GLU A 311 -2.13 27.03 -9.63
C GLU A 311 -1.94 28.51 -9.94
N SER A 312 -0.92 29.16 -9.36
CA SER A 312 -0.59 30.55 -9.64
C SER A 312 -0.15 30.76 -11.09
N VAL A 313 0.67 29.84 -11.63
CA VAL A 313 1.12 29.87 -13.03
C VAL A 313 -0.06 29.64 -13.97
N ARG A 314 -0.92 28.68 -13.67
CA ARG A 314 -2.13 28.40 -14.44
C ARG A 314 -3.01 29.65 -14.59
N GLN A 315 -3.32 30.34 -13.49
CA GLN A 315 -4.16 31.53 -13.51
C GLN A 315 -3.50 32.72 -14.23
N GLN A 316 -2.18 32.89 -14.13
CA GLN A 316 -1.47 33.92 -14.89
C GLN A 316 -1.46 33.62 -16.40
N LEU A 317 -1.28 32.37 -16.80
CA LEU A 317 -1.33 31.97 -18.22
C LEU A 317 -2.72 32.21 -18.82
N GLU A 318 -3.79 31.94 -18.08
CA GLU A 318 -5.16 32.25 -18.53
C GLU A 318 -5.36 33.74 -18.84
N ILE A 319 -4.78 34.62 -18.03
CA ILE A 319 -4.88 36.09 -18.24
C ILE A 319 -4.02 36.52 -19.45
N ILE A 320 -2.82 35.98 -19.61
CA ILE A 320 -1.91 36.36 -20.69
C ILE A 320 -2.45 35.90 -22.05
N ASN A 321 -3.11 34.75 -22.10
CA ASN A 321 -3.65 34.15 -23.34
C ASN A 321 -5.06 34.69 -23.72
N GLN A 322 -5.70 35.44 -22.87
CA GLN A 322 -6.92 36.20 -23.19
C GLN A 322 -6.57 37.51 -23.95
#